data_7602693a15aea4855fdffd4087f3af6f
#
_entry.id   7602693a15aea4855fdffd4087f3af6f
#
_cell.length_a   1.000
_cell.length_b   1.000
_cell.length_c   1.000
_cell.angle_alpha   90.00
_cell.angle_beta   90.00
_cell.angle_gamma   90.00
#
_symmetry.space_group_name_H-M   'P 1'
#
loop_
_entity.id
_entity.type
_entity.pdbx_description
1 polymer ?
#
loop_
_entity_poly.entity_id
_entity_poly.type
_entity_poly.pdbx_seq_one_letter_code
_entity_poly.pdbx_strand_id
1 'polypeptide(L)'
;MECTAGLDELLDDEERHATFHDAELLSVHVDYRTRELVAQWRLCVGDPDASEKPARERRRDGRLTLHGLLFWVVEPPTEVAAKDSLPWLTADGALSTSTTATGRSLAQLLPAGAVGWYLYFSDRNVFAYCGANAARFQWV
;
A
#
# COMPACT_ATOMS: atom_id res chain seq x y z
N MET A 1 -22.58 -2.75 -1.63
CA MET A 1 -21.56 -3.41 -2.48
C MET A 1 -20.21 -3.31 -1.78
N GLU A 2 -19.63 -4.43 -1.50
CA GLU A 2 -18.31 -4.43 -0.90
C GLU A 2 -17.27 -4.00 -1.91
N CYS A 3 -16.45 -3.05 -1.50
CA CYS A 3 -15.31 -2.67 -2.30
C CYS A 3 -14.20 -3.70 -2.06
N THR A 4 -13.84 -4.45 -3.08
CA THR A 4 -12.77 -5.44 -3.01
C THR A 4 -11.46 -4.91 -3.55
N ALA A 5 -11.42 -3.64 -3.94
CA ALA A 5 -10.27 -3.07 -4.59
C ALA A 5 -9.15 -2.75 -3.60
N GLY A 6 -7.93 -2.75 -4.11
CA GLY A 6 -6.74 -2.41 -3.34
C GLY A 6 -6.47 -0.92 -3.32
N LEU A 7 -5.22 -0.58 -3.08
CA LEU A 7 -4.78 0.81 -2.97
C LEU A 7 -4.97 1.62 -4.25
N ASP A 8 -5.02 0.96 -5.41
CA ASP A 8 -5.19 1.64 -6.69
C ASP A 8 -6.48 2.47 -6.75
N GLU A 9 -7.49 2.15 -5.94
CA GLU A 9 -8.71 2.97 -5.85
C GLU A 9 -8.47 4.40 -5.39
N LEU A 10 -7.39 4.64 -4.69
CA LEU A 10 -7.05 5.96 -4.17
C LEU A 10 -6.38 6.85 -5.22
N LEU A 11 -5.97 6.27 -6.35
CA LEU A 11 -5.27 6.98 -7.41
C LEU A 11 -6.27 7.80 -8.23
N ASP A 12 -5.86 9.03 -8.57
CA ASP A 12 -6.64 9.90 -9.46
C ASP A 12 -6.25 9.65 -10.92
N ASP A 13 -6.79 10.46 -11.84
CA ASP A 13 -6.55 10.32 -13.27
C ASP A 13 -5.29 11.06 -13.75
N GLU A 14 -4.54 11.71 -12.85
CA GLU A 14 -3.35 12.47 -13.23
C GLU A 14 -2.30 11.60 -13.89
N GLU A 15 -2.10 10.37 -13.35
CA GLU A 15 -1.21 9.38 -13.93
C GLU A 15 -2.04 8.18 -14.38
N ARG A 16 -2.36 8.16 -15.65
CA ARG A 16 -3.30 7.20 -16.23
C ARG A 16 -2.94 5.73 -16.02
N HIS A 17 -1.64 5.43 -16.02
CA HIS A 17 -1.15 4.05 -15.89
C HIS A 17 -0.62 3.72 -14.51
N ALA A 18 -0.83 4.59 -13.54
CA ALA A 18 -0.30 4.39 -12.19
C ALA A 18 -0.89 3.16 -11.52
N THR A 19 -0.04 2.44 -10.80
CA THR A 19 -0.45 1.29 -10.01
C THR A 19 0.48 1.12 -8.82
N PHE A 20 -0.06 0.61 -7.71
CA PHE A 20 0.72 0.19 -6.57
C PHE A 20 1.42 -1.16 -6.78
N HIS A 21 1.01 -1.92 -7.79
CA HIS A 21 1.71 -3.17 -8.13
C HIS A 21 3.16 -2.86 -8.50
N ASP A 22 4.09 -3.54 -7.88
CA ASP A 22 5.53 -3.32 -8.00
C ASP A 22 6.02 -1.96 -7.47
N ALA A 23 5.22 -1.28 -6.66
CA ALA A 23 5.64 -0.04 -6.01
C ALA A 23 6.68 -0.32 -4.91
N GLU A 24 7.59 0.61 -4.73
CA GLU A 24 8.56 0.56 -3.66
C GLU A 24 8.09 1.42 -2.48
N LEU A 25 8.14 0.86 -1.28
CA LEU A 25 7.83 1.60 -0.06
C LEU A 25 9.10 2.31 0.40
N LEU A 26 9.08 3.64 0.39
CA LEU A 26 10.26 4.43 0.72
C LEU A 26 10.37 4.69 2.23
N SER A 27 9.26 4.99 2.88
CA SER A 27 9.24 5.27 4.32
C SER A 27 7.83 5.18 4.87
N VAL A 28 7.73 4.93 6.16
CA VAL A 28 6.46 4.99 6.90
C VAL A 28 6.71 5.81 8.17
N HIS A 29 5.87 6.81 8.39
CA HIS A 29 5.89 7.61 9.59
C HIS A 29 4.54 7.52 10.29
N VAL A 30 4.54 7.07 11.55
CA VAL A 30 3.34 6.97 12.36
C VAL A 30 3.40 8.01 13.49
N ASP A 31 2.39 8.86 13.56
CA ASP A 31 2.24 9.81 14.66
C ASP A 31 1.00 9.42 15.47
N TYR A 32 1.22 8.91 16.67
CA TYR A 32 0.13 8.48 17.54
C TYR A 32 -0.65 9.63 18.14
N ARG A 33 -0.05 10.82 18.25
CA ARG A 33 -0.71 12.00 18.78
C ARG A 33 -1.80 12.51 17.85
N THR A 34 -1.50 12.53 16.56
CA THR A 34 -2.43 12.96 15.52
C THR A 34 -3.23 11.80 14.94
N ARG A 35 -2.87 10.55 15.28
CA ARG A 35 -3.45 9.33 14.74
C ARG A 35 -3.35 9.31 13.21
N GLU A 36 -2.15 9.57 12.72
CA GLU A 36 -1.88 9.64 11.29
C GLU A 36 -0.73 8.73 10.91
N LEU A 37 -0.84 8.06 9.78
CA LEU A 37 0.27 7.34 9.16
C LEU A 37 0.51 7.97 7.79
N VAL A 38 1.77 8.28 7.50
CA VAL A 38 2.19 8.81 6.20
C VAL A 38 3.21 7.84 5.60
N ALA A 39 2.87 7.26 4.47
CA ALA A 39 3.74 6.35 3.73
C ALA A 39 4.17 7.00 2.42
N GLN A 40 5.48 7.05 2.19
CA GLN A 40 6.04 7.53 0.94
C GLN A 40 6.27 6.33 0.03
N TRP A 41 5.77 6.43 -1.19
CA TRP A 41 5.83 5.35 -2.18
C TRP A 41 6.45 5.84 -3.47
N ARG A 42 7.09 4.93 -4.20
CA ARG A 42 7.49 5.16 -5.59
C ARG A 42 6.70 4.19 -6.46
N LEU A 43 5.76 4.73 -7.24
CA LEU A 43 4.85 3.93 -8.04
C LEU A 43 5.31 3.81 -9.49
N CYS A 44 4.93 2.70 -10.10
CA CYS A 44 5.02 2.54 -11.55
C CYS A 44 3.94 3.40 -12.20
N VAL A 45 4.34 4.32 -13.06
CA VAL A 45 3.42 5.18 -13.80
C VAL A 45 3.63 5.09 -15.30
N GLY A 46 4.53 4.20 -15.75
CA GLY A 46 4.84 4.04 -17.15
C GLY A 46 3.74 3.35 -17.94
N ASP A 47 3.66 3.68 -19.21
CA ASP A 47 2.73 3.04 -20.14
C ASP A 47 3.27 1.66 -20.52
N PRO A 48 2.59 0.55 -20.15
CA PRO A 48 3.08 -0.79 -20.47
C PRO A 48 3.11 -1.08 -21.97
N ASP A 49 2.36 -0.32 -22.77
CA ASP A 49 2.30 -0.48 -24.22
C ASP A 49 3.26 0.45 -24.95
N ALA A 50 4.04 1.27 -24.25
CA ALA A 50 5.00 2.16 -24.90
C ALA A 50 6.11 1.36 -25.56
N SER A 51 6.57 1.84 -26.72
CA SER A 51 7.61 1.17 -27.48
C SER A 51 8.99 1.31 -26.86
N GLU A 52 9.21 2.38 -26.10
CA GLU A 52 10.51 2.64 -25.47
C GLU A 52 10.53 2.25 -24.01
N LYS A 53 11.62 1.58 -23.60
CA LYS A 53 11.79 1.09 -22.26
C LYS A 53 11.66 2.17 -21.17
N PRO A 54 12.30 3.36 -21.31
CA PRO A 54 12.15 4.40 -20.28
C PRO A 54 10.69 4.84 -20.06
N ALA A 55 9.89 4.88 -21.13
CA ALA A 55 8.49 5.25 -21.03
C ALA A 55 7.66 4.18 -20.33
N ARG A 56 8.01 2.89 -20.50
CA ARG A 56 7.34 1.79 -19.80
C ARG A 56 7.71 1.70 -18.34
N GLU A 57 8.93 2.09 -18.00
CA GLU A 57 9.48 1.93 -16.64
C GLU A 57 9.46 3.22 -15.84
N ARG A 58 8.73 4.23 -16.27
CA ARG A 58 8.66 5.51 -15.58
C ARG A 58 8.07 5.34 -14.18
N ARG A 59 8.69 6.00 -13.20
CA ARG A 59 8.27 5.96 -11.81
C ARG A 59 8.01 7.36 -11.28
N ARG A 60 7.13 7.47 -10.30
CA ARG A 60 6.82 8.74 -9.65
C ARG A 60 6.55 8.52 -8.17
N ASP A 61 7.03 9.44 -7.35
CA ASP A 61 6.81 9.38 -5.91
C ASP A 61 5.44 9.93 -5.54
N GLY A 62 4.82 9.29 -4.57
CA GLY A 62 3.53 9.68 -4.05
C GLY A 62 3.47 9.46 -2.54
N ARG A 63 2.46 10.06 -1.92
CA ARG A 63 2.24 10.00 -0.48
C ARG A 63 0.86 9.46 -0.17
N LEU A 64 0.83 8.38 0.58
CA LEU A 64 -0.40 7.82 1.14
C LEU A 64 -0.53 8.30 2.59
N THR A 65 -1.62 8.95 2.91
CA THR A 65 -1.91 9.39 4.27
C THR A 65 -3.14 8.66 4.79
N LEU A 66 -3.00 8.01 5.93
CA LEU A 66 -4.10 7.37 6.65
C LEU A 66 -4.49 8.26 7.82
N HIS A 67 -5.75 8.70 7.85
CA HIS A 67 -6.28 9.58 8.88
C HIS A 67 -7.13 8.78 9.87
N GLY A 68 -7.00 9.08 11.15
CA GLY A 68 -7.67 8.32 12.19
C GLY A 68 -7.17 6.88 12.18
N LEU A 69 -5.86 6.72 12.31
CA LEU A 69 -5.21 5.41 12.27
C LEU A 69 -5.76 4.49 13.35
N LEU A 70 -6.21 3.31 12.95
CA LEU A 70 -6.72 2.28 13.85
C LEU A 70 -5.63 1.27 14.19
N PHE A 71 -4.87 0.86 13.18
CA PHE A 71 -3.72 -0.03 13.38
C PHE A 71 -2.77 0.00 12.18
N TRP A 72 -1.53 -0.29 12.46
CA TRP A 72 -0.49 -0.61 11.49
C TRP A 72 0.28 -1.80 12.04
N VAL A 73 0.22 -2.94 11.35
CA VAL A 73 0.80 -4.20 11.81
C VAL A 73 1.70 -4.74 10.71
N VAL A 74 2.94 -5.04 11.04
CA VAL A 74 3.88 -5.69 10.13
C VAL A 74 4.26 -7.02 10.74
N GLU A 75 4.05 -8.10 10.01
CA GLU A 75 4.44 -9.43 10.48
C GLU A 75 5.96 -9.58 10.47
N PRO A 76 6.51 -10.44 11.33
CA PRO A 76 7.95 -10.72 11.29
C PRO A 76 8.34 -11.28 9.92
N PRO A 77 9.42 -10.78 9.31
CA PRO A 77 9.90 -11.32 8.03
C PRO A 77 10.48 -12.72 8.23
N THR A 78 10.28 -13.58 7.23
CA THR A 78 10.88 -14.91 7.22
C THR A 78 12.20 -14.93 6.44
N GLU A 79 12.49 -13.85 5.74
CA GLU A 79 13.73 -13.69 4.97
C GLU A 79 14.30 -12.30 5.22
N VAL A 80 15.63 -12.21 5.24
CA VAL A 80 16.32 -10.93 5.34
C VAL A 80 16.48 -10.37 3.94
N ALA A 81 15.98 -9.15 3.73
CA ALA A 81 16.11 -8.48 2.45
C ALA A 81 17.56 -8.14 2.13
N ALA A 82 17.87 -8.02 0.85
CA ALA A 82 19.16 -7.52 0.43
C ALA A 82 19.40 -6.11 1.00
N LYS A 83 20.67 -5.80 1.29
CA LYS A 83 21.08 -4.63 2.07
C LYS A 83 20.46 -3.31 1.59
N ASP A 84 20.37 -3.12 0.29
CA ASP A 84 19.90 -1.86 -0.29
C ASP A 84 18.53 -1.97 -0.96
N SER A 85 17.80 -3.08 -0.71
CA SER A 85 16.49 -3.26 -1.31
C SER A 85 15.41 -2.57 -0.49
N LEU A 86 14.52 -1.86 -1.18
CA LEU A 86 13.32 -1.29 -0.59
C LEU A 86 12.21 -2.35 -0.58
N PRO A 87 11.27 -2.29 0.36
CA PRO A 87 10.11 -3.18 0.31
C PRO A 87 9.35 -3.00 -0.99
N TRP A 88 9.10 -4.10 -1.66
CA TRP A 88 8.48 -4.13 -2.97
C TRP A 88 7.09 -4.75 -2.86
N LEU A 89 6.07 -3.95 -3.14
CA LEU A 89 4.68 -4.39 -3.04
C LEU A 89 4.33 -5.32 -4.20
N THR A 90 4.08 -6.58 -3.88
CA THR A 90 3.72 -7.59 -4.88
C THR A 90 2.21 -7.73 -5.02
N ALA A 91 1.49 -7.65 -3.91
CA ALA A 91 0.04 -7.78 -3.90
C ALA A 91 -0.56 -6.94 -2.79
N ASP A 92 -1.75 -6.44 -3.01
CA ASP A 92 -2.53 -5.71 -2.03
C ASP A 92 -4.01 -5.91 -2.30
N GLY A 93 -4.83 -5.63 -1.32
CA GLY A 93 -6.27 -5.73 -1.46
C GLY A 93 -6.98 -5.26 -0.21
N ALA A 94 -8.31 -5.20 -0.29
CA ALA A 94 -9.13 -4.87 0.87
C ALA A 94 -8.88 -5.90 1.97
N LEU A 95 -8.80 -5.42 3.20
CA LEU A 95 -8.49 -6.28 4.35
C LEU A 95 -9.48 -7.43 4.51
N SER A 96 -10.75 -7.19 4.16
CA SER A 96 -11.79 -8.21 4.20
C SER A 96 -11.56 -9.39 3.25
N THR A 97 -10.72 -9.20 2.23
CA THR A 97 -10.37 -10.25 1.26
C THR A 97 -9.07 -10.96 1.60
N SER A 98 -8.49 -10.69 2.77
CA SER A 98 -7.22 -11.25 3.19
C SER A 98 -7.27 -12.78 3.27
N THR A 99 -6.21 -13.44 2.81
CA THR A 99 -6.08 -14.90 2.89
C THR A 99 -5.42 -15.36 4.18
N THR A 100 -4.80 -14.45 4.94
CA THR A 100 -4.14 -14.78 6.20
C THR A 100 -5.12 -14.71 7.36
N ALA A 101 -4.86 -15.52 8.39
CA ALA A 101 -5.67 -15.49 9.61
C ALA A 101 -5.59 -14.13 10.31
N THR A 102 -4.38 -13.56 10.37
CA THR A 102 -4.16 -12.23 10.97
C THR A 102 -4.98 -11.16 10.24
N GLY A 103 -4.93 -11.15 8.90
CA GLY A 103 -5.69 -10.18 8.11
C GLY A 103 -7.19 -10.31 8.31
N ARG A 104 -7.71 -11.53 8.34
CA ARG A 104 -9.13 -11.76 8.59
C ARG A 104 -9.57 -11.30 9.98
N SER A 105 -8.74 -11.54 10.99
CA SER A 105 -9.01 -11.09 12.36
C SER A 105 -9.02 -9.56 12.44
N LEU A 106 -8.05 -8.90 11.80
CA LEU A 106 -7.98 -7.45 11.78
C LEU A 106 -9.16 -6.82 11.03
N ALA A 107 -9.63 -7.47 9.97
CA ALA A 107 -10.81 -6.99 9.23
C ALA A 107 -12.03 -6.87 10.13
N GLN A 108 -12.19 -7.79 11.08
CA GLN A 108 -13.32 -7.76 12.02
C GLN A 108 -13.23 -6.61 13.02
N LEU A 109 -12.06 -6.02 13.18
CA LEU A 109 -11.87 -4.87 14.09
C LEU A 109 -12.23 -3.53 13.44
N LEU A 110 -12.43 -3.50 12.12
CA LEU A 110 -12.74 -2.26 11.42
C LEU A 110 -14.18 -1.83 11.72
N PRO A 111 -14.38 -0.61 12.25
CA PRO A 111 -15.73 -0.07 12.40
C PRO A 111 -16.34 0.25 11.03
N ALA A 112 -17.65 0.39 11.00
CA ALA A 112 -18.35 0.75 9.77
C ALA A 112 -17.82 2.07 9.21
N GLY A 113 -17.58 2.10 7.90
CA GLY A 113 -17.04 3.27 7.22
C GLY A 113 -15.52 3.40 7.25
N ALA A 114 -14.82 2.57 8.03
CA ALA A 114 -13.37 2.55 8.01
C ALA A 114 -12.83 1.82 6.79
N VAL A 115 -11.58 2.10 6.46
CA VAL A 115 -10.86 1.47 5.35
C VAL A 115 -9.70 0.64 5.89
N GLY A 116 -9.33 -0.40 5.16
CA GLY A 116 -8.20 -1.22 5.54
C GLY A 116 -7.71 -2.08 4.40
N TRP A 117 -6.41 -2.32 4.38
CA TRP A 117 -5.76 -3.09 3.32
C TRP A 117 -4.75 -4.07 3.91
N TYR A 118 -4.54 -5.18 3.21
CA TYR A 118 -3.36 -6.00 3.38
C TYR A 118 -2.36 -5.65 2.28
N LEU A 119 -1.07 -5.73 2.64
CA LEU A 119 0.04 -5.50 1.72
C LEU A 119 0.97 -6.70 1.80
N TYR A 120 1.39 -7.23 0.65
CA TYR A 120 2.35 -8.33 0.64
C TYR A 120 3.64 -7.91 -0.08
N PHE A 121 4.75 -8.05 0.63
CA PHE A 121 6.09 -7.74 0.12
C PHE A 121 6.85 -9.05 -0.09
N SER A 122 6.89 -9.52 -1.35
CA SER A 122 7.47 -10.83 -1.67
C SER A 122 8.98 -10.90 -1.46
N ASP A 123 9.67 -9.78 -1.62
CA ASP A 123 11.13 -9.73 -1.43
C ASP A 123 11.54 -10.02 0.03
N ARG A 124 10.63 -9.85 0.98
CA ARG A 124 10.83 -10.14 2.40
C ARG A 124 9.92 -11.24 2.92
N ASN A 125 9.02 -11.73 2.07
CA ASN A 125 7.97 -12.68 2.43
C ASN A 125 7.23 -12.23 3.69
N VAL A 126 6.71 -11.00 3.66
CA VAL A 126 6.06 -10.40 4.82
C VAL A 126 4.76 -9.74 4.42
N PHE A 127 3.73 -9.90 5.26
CA PHE A 127 2.49 -9.16 5.16
C PHE A 127 2.51 -7.97 6.12
N ALA A 128 1.91 -6.87 5.67
CA ALA A 128 1.58 -5.74 6.52
C ALA A 128 0.09 -5.46 6.40
N TYR A 129 -0.49 -4.89 7.44
CA TYR A 129 -1.92 -4.59 7.50
C TYR A 129 -2.13 -3.20 8.06
N CYS A 130 -3.05 -2.46 7.47
CA CYS A 130 -3.40 -1.14 7.96
C CYS A 130 -4.90 -0.94 7.98
N GLY A 131 -5.36 -0.15 8.93
CA GLY A 131 -6.75 0.26 9.04
C GLY A 131 -6.83 1.67 9.56
N ALA A 132 -7.77 2.45 9.03
CA ALA A 132 -7.93 3.86 9.36
C ALA A 132 -9.35 4.31 9.07
N ASN A 133 -9.72 5.50 9.60
CA ASN A 133 -11.03 6.08 9.31
C ASN A 133 -11.12 6.60 7.88
N ALA A 134 -10.01 7.09 7.33
CA ALA A 134 -9.97 7.61 5.96
C ALA A 134 -8.56 7.49 5.39
N ALA A 135 -8.45 7.54 4.08
CA ALA A 135 -7.19 7.50 3.38
C ALA A 135 -7.18 8.48 2.22
N ARG A 136 -6.01 9.01 1.92
CA ARG A 136 -5.82 9.93 0.80
C ARG A 136 -4.46 9.68 0.16
N PHE A 137 -4.41 9.75 -1.16
CA PHE A 137 -3.18 9.67 -1.92
C PHE A 137 -2.91 10.98 -2.66
N GLN A 138 -1.65 11.43 -2.66
CA GLN A 138 -1.21 12.63 -3.36
C GLN A 138 0.11 12.36 -4.07
N TRP A 139 0.24 12.83 -5.29
CA TRP A 139 1.55 12.86 -5.96
C TRP A 139 2.44 13.92 -5.32
N VAL A 140 3.71 13.61 -5.26
CA VAL A 140 4.73 14.52 -4.71
C VAL A 140 5.44 15.25 -5.84
#